data_02c5ea6d8c64d95c14394220786c07d5
#
_entry.id   02c5ea6d8c64d95c14394220786c07d5
#
_cell.length_a   1.000
_cell.length_b   1.000
_cell.length_c   1.000
_cell.angle_alpha   90.00
_cell.angle_beta   90.00
_cell.angle_gamma   90.00
#
_symmetry.space_group_name_H-M   'P 1'
#
loop_
_entity.id
_entity.type
_entity.pdbx_description
1 polymer ?
#
loop_
_entity_poly.entity_id
_entity_poly.type
_entity_poly.pdbx_seq_one_letter_code
_entity_poly.pdbx_strand_id
1 'polypeptide(L)'
;MNLQDYLSSAELDAIIDRALDEDIGRGDVTTEALIPRDFSGKATLLVKEKGVLAGIEVAGRIFHRVDPSLETASIMKDGMSVKPGDIAATISGSLISILKAERVALNFLQRLSGIASTTALYVAETMGLGVKIMDTRKTTPGLRRLEKYAVRVGGGTNHRFHLGDAVLIKDNHITALRATGLNLPDIIVKARRNAPPGITVEVEVTTLREAQEALNAGADIIMLDNMSIAEMKQAVVMAGGRVKLEASGGITLDNVHQVALTGVDFISIGALTHSYQALDISLELEAPFLKGMKLS
;
A
#
# COMPACT_ATOMS: atom_id res chain seq x y z
N MET A 1 -3.04 5.24 -13.55
CA MET A 1 -1.87 5.06 -12.64
C MET A 1 -1.11 3.86 -13.15
N ASN A 2 0.21 3.96 -13.27
CA ASN A 2 1.03 2.89 -13.83
C ASN A 2 1.93 2.32 -12.71
N LEU A 3 2.03 1.00 -12.59
CA LEU A 3 2.93 0.34 -11.63
C LEU A 3 4.39 0.74 -11.85
N GLN A 4 4.76 0.99 -13.10
CA GLN A 4 6.12 1.41 -13.50
C GLN A 4 6.53 2.79 -12.95
N ASP A 5 5.58 3.62 -12.49
CA ASP A 5 5.89 4.89 -11.79
C ASP A 5 6.46 4.64 -10.37
N TYR A 6 6.29 3.41 -9.84
CA TYR A 6 6.68 3.00 -8.49
C TYR A 6 7.93 2.14 -8.43
N LEU A 7 8.11 1.25 -9.41
CA LEU A 7 9.26 0.37 -9.48
C LEU A 7 9.54 -0.02 -10.94
N SER A 8 10.82 -0.16 -11.25
CA SER A 8 11.24 -0.66 -12.55
C SER A 8 10.88 -2.15 -12.74
N SER A 9 10.82 -2.60 -13.99
CA SER A 9 10.62 -4.02 -14.30
C SER A 9 11.64 -4.93 -13.62
N ALA A 10 12.90 -4.50 -13.54
CA ALA A 10 13.96 -5.28 -12.88
C ALA A 10 13.75 -5.40 -11.37
N GLU A 11 13.29 -4.33 -10.70
CA GLU A 11 12.97 -4.37 -9.27
C GLU A 11 11.76 -5.28 -8.99
N LEU A 12 10.73 -5.22 -9.86
CA LEU A 12 9.58 -6.12 -9.77
C LEU A 12 9.99 -7.58 -9.96
N ASP A 13 10.80 -7.87 -10.98
CA ASP A 13 11.29 -9.24 -11.24
C ASP A 13 12.10 -9.77 -10.05
N ALA A 14 12.96 -8.95 -9.43
CA ALA A 14 13.73 -9.37 -8.27
C ALA A 14 12.85 -9.69 -7.03
N ILE A 15 11.73 -9.00 -6.87
CA ILE A 15 10.75 -9.29 -5.82
C ILE A 15 10.04 -10.62 -6.13
N ILE A 16 9.59 -10.79 -7.37
CA ILE A 16 8.89 -12.00 -7.85
C ILE A 16 9.79 -13.22 -7.74
N ASP A 17 11.03 -13.13 -8.23
CA ASP A 17 12.00 -14.25 -8.20
C ASP A 17 12.21 -14.73 -6.77
N ARG A 18 12.38 -13.83 -5.81
CA ARG A 18 12.55 -14.19 -4.39
C ARG A 18 11.33 -14.91 -3.83
N ALA A 19 10.11 -14.47 -4.20
CA ALA A 19 8.88 -15.12 -3.75
C ALA A 19 8.66 -16.48 -4.41
N LEU A 20 9.03 -16.63 -5.69
CA LEU A 20 8.99 -17.91 -6.39
C LEU A 20 10.05 -18.89 -5.84
N ASP A 21 11.26 -18.42 -5.53
CA ASP A 21 12.31 -19.24 -4.91
C ASP A 21 11.88 -19.73 -3.51
N GLU A 22 11.17 -18.90 -2.73
CA GLU A 22 10.63 -19.27 -1.42
C GLU A 22 9.58 -20.39 -1.53
N ASP A 23 8.65 -20.27 -2.48
CA ASP A 23 7.48 -21.15 -2.58
C ASP A 23 7.80 -22.45 -3.35
N ILE A 24 8.50 -22.35 -4.47
CA ILE A 24 8.82 -23.51 -5.33
C ILE A 24 9.99 -24.33 -4.75
N GLY A 25 11.01 -23.69 -4.18
CA GLY A 25 12.14 -24.34 -3.57
C GLY A 25 12.82 -25.35 -4.50
N ARG A 26 12.70 -26.65 -4.17
CA ARG A 26 13.29 -27.77 -4.95
C ARG A 26 12.37 -28.30 -6.05
N GLY A 27 11.17 -27.77 -6.24
CA GLY A 27 10.17 -28.18 -7.22
C GLY A 27 8.80 -28.48 -6.59
N ASP A 28 7.77 -28.55 -7.42
CA ASP A 28 6.42 -28.91 -7.01
C ASP A 28 6.23 -30.43 -7.12
N VAL A 29 6.62 -31.15 -6.05
CA VAL A 29 6.57 -32.61 -6.01
C VAL A 29 5.15 -33.18 -6.20
N THR A 30 4.12 -32.44 -5.81
CA THR A 30 2.72 -32.89 -5.97
C THR A 30 2.29 -32.80 -7.42
N THR A 31 2.46 -31.63 -8.04
CA THR A 31 2.07 -31.42 -9.44
C THR A 31 2.91 -32.28 -10.36
N GLU A 32 4.22 -32.40 -10.13
CA GLU A 32 5.13 -33.20 -10.94
C GLU A 32 4.85 -34.71 -10.85
N ALA A 33 4.33 -35.18 -9.72
CA ALA A 33 3.97 -36.59 -9.52
C ALA A 33 2.58 -36.95 -10.12
N LEU A 34 1.65 -35.97 -10.23
CA LEU A 34 0.25 -36.27 -10.58
C LEU A 34 -0.14 -35.78 -11.98
N ILE A 35 0.46 -34.70 -12.47
CA ILE A 35 0.03 -34.04 -13.71
C ILE A 35 0.97 -34.42 -14.86
N PRO A 36 0.45 -35.02 -15.96
CA PRO A 36 1.27 -35.28 -17.13
C PRO A 36 1.82 -33.99 -17.75
N ARG A 37 3.05 -34.08 -18.26
CA ARG A 37 3.80 -32.88 -18.76
C ARG A 37 3.18 -32.18 -19.94
N ASP A 38 2.39 -32.90 -20.74
CA ASP A 38 1.69 -32.42 -21.92
C ASP A 38 0.30 -31.87 -21.64
N PHE A 39 -0.11 -31.86 -20.35
CA PHE A 39 -1.43 -31.32 -19.99
C PHE A 39 -1.45 -29.80 -20.04
N SER A 40 -2.38 -29.30 -20.83
CA SER A 40 -2.72 -27.88 -20.90
C SER A 40 -4.09 -27.64 -20.26
N GLY A 41 -4.25 -26.47 -19.68
CA GLY A 41 -5.49 -26.09 -19.00
C GLY A 41 -5.77 -24.60 -19.16
N LYS A 42 -6.94 -24.24 -18.67
CA LYS A 42 -7.34 -22.84 -18.51
C LYS A 42 -7.85 -22.63 -17.09
N ALA A 43 -7.42 -21.52 -16.49
CA ALA A 43 -7.79 -21.13 -15.14
C ALA A 43 -8.32 -19.69 -15.13
N THR A 44 -9.13 -19.37 -14.13
CA THR A 44 -9.63 -18.02 -13.87
C THR A 44 -9.21 -17.55 -12.49
N LEU A 45 -8.83 -16.29 -12.35
CA LEU A 45 -8.69 -15.62 -11.05
C LEU A 45 -10.08 -15.10 -10.66
N LEU A 46 -10.73 -15.79 -9.73
CA LEU A 46 -12.12 -15.56 -9.33
C LEU A 46 -12.17 -14.81 -7.99
N VAL A 47 -12.82 -13.65 -7.99
CA VAL A 47 -13.04 -12.85 -6.78
C VAL A 47 -14.11 -13.48 -5.92
N LYS A 48 -13.85 -13.61 -4.62
CA LYS A 48 -14.78 -14.20 -3.62
C LYS A 48 -15.35 -13.14 -2.67
N GLU A 49 -14.79 -11.94 -2.64
CA GLU A 49 -15.18 -10.89 -1.71
C GLU A 49 -15.32 -9.53 -2.42
N LYS A 50 -16.07 -8.59 -1.83
CA LYS A 50 -16.21 -7.22 -2.33
C LYS A 50 -14.99 -6.38 -1.96
N GLY A 51 -14.43 -5.66 -2.93
CA GLY A 51 -13.27 -4.79 -2.69
C GLY A 51 -12.84 -3.97 -3.90
N VAL A 52 -11.56 -3.62 -3.92
CA VAL A 52 -10.89 -2.92 -5.01
C VAL A 52 -9.73 -3.78 -5.49
N LEU A 53 -9.69 -4.09 -6.79
CA LEU A 53 -8.63 -4.90 -7.37
C LEU A 53 -7.32 -4.09 -7.46
N ALA A 54 -6.19 -4.70 -7.05
CA ALA A 54 -4.86 -4.13 -7.22
C ALA A 54 -3.80 -5.22 -7.37
N GLY A 55 -2.87 -5.04 -8.31
CA GLY A 55 -1.77 -5.98 -8.56
C GLY A 55 -2.05 -7.00 -9.65
N ILE A 56 -3.00 -6.76 -10.56
CA ILE A 56 -3.30 -7.68 -11.67
C ILE A 56 -2.11 -7.84 -12.61
N GLU A 57 -1.35 -6.75 -12.86
CA GLU A 57 -0.12 -6.78 -13.65
C GLU A 57 0.96 -7.62 -12.95
N VAL A 58 1.07 -7.51 -11.62
CA VAL A 58 2.01 -8.32 -10.83
C VAL A 58 1.67 -9.80 -10.93
N ALA A 59 0.40 -10.16 -10.80
CA ALA A 59 -0.06 -11.54 -10.92
C ALA A 59 0.25 -12.10 -12.33
N GLY A 60 -0.07 -11.36 -13.39
CA GLY A 60 0.26 -11.75 -14.77
C GLY A 60 1.77 -11.95 -14.97
N ARG A 61 2.59 -11.04 -14.42
CA ARG A 61 4.06 -11.13 -14.48
C ARG A 61 4.59 -12.39 -13.79
N ILE A 62 3.98 -12.82 -12.68
CA ILE A 62 4.37 -14.05 -11.95
C ILE A 62 4.12 -15.28 -12.83
N PHE A 63 2.96 -15.39 -13.48
CA PHE A 63 2.68 -16.48 -14.41
C PHE A 63 3.72 -16.56 -15.54
N HIS A 64 4.00 -15.43 -16.19
CA HIS A 64 5.02 -15.35 -17.25
C HIS A 64 6.45 -15.61 -16.75
N ARG A 65 6.75 -15.33 -15.47
CA ARG A 65 8.06 -15.59 -14.90
C ARG A 65 8.31 -17.07 -14.65
N VAL A 66 7.24 -17.81 -14.30
CA VAL A 66 7.29 -19.28 -14.17
C VAL A 66 7.39 -19.95 -15.54
N ASP A 67 6.59 -19.47 -16.51
CA ASP A 67 6.57 -20.00 -17.87
C ASP A 67 6.16 -18.92 -18.87
N PRO A 68 7.09 -18.42 -19.70
CA PRO A 68 6.82 -17.39 -20.69
C PRO A 68 5.79 -17.80 -21.78
N SER A 69 5.50 -19.10 -21.93
CA SER A 69 4.52 -19.61 -22.89
C SER A 69 3.08 -19.52 -22.40
N LEU A 70 2.86 -19.23 -21.09
CA LEU A 70 1.50 -19.03 -20.57
C LEU A 70 0.87 -17.77 -21.15
N GLU A 71 -0.36 -17.91 -21.62
CA GLU A 71 -1.19 -16.80 -22.07
C GLU A 71 -1.99 -16.26 -20.88
N THR A 72 -1.82 -14.98 -20.57
CA THR A 72 -2.60 -14.30 -19.51
C THR A 72 -3.43 -13.18 -20.12
N ALA A 73 -4.72 -13.12 -19.78
CA ALA A 73 -5.62 -12.07 -20.21
C ALA A 73 -6.29 -11.42 -19.01
N SER A 74 -5.91 -10.17 -18.70
CA SER A 74 -6.57 -9.38 -17.67
C SER A 74 -7.94 -8.92 -18.16
N ILE A 75 -9.00 -9.29 -17.46
CA ILE A 75 -10.39 -8.90 -17.75
C ILE A 75 -10.72 -7.62 -17.00
N MET A 76 -10.20 -7.49 -15.80
CA MET A 76 -10.35 -6.30 -14.95
C MET A 76 -9.01 -5.59 -14.78
N LYS A 77 -9.07 -4.32 -14.38
CA LYS A 77 -7.89 -3.46 -14.17
C LYS A 77 -7.80 -3.03 -12.71
N ASP A 78 -6.60 -2.70 -12.28
CA ASP A 78 -6.36 -2.11 -10.97
C ASP A 78 -7.19 -0.84 -10.78
N GLY A 79 -7.77 -0.69 -9.58
CA GLY A 79 -8.69 0.41 -9.22
C GLY A 79 -10.17 0.12 -9.50
N MET A 80 -10.50 -0.96 -10.19
CA MET A 80 -11.90 -1.36 -10.37
C MET A 80 -12.47 -1.94 -9.07
N SER A 81 -13.70 -1.55 -8.75
CA SER A 81 -14.49 -2.22 -7.71
C SER A 81 -14.87 -3.62 -8.17
N VAL A 82 -14.71 -4.59 -7.26
CA VAL A 82 -14.98 -6.00 -7.51
C VAL A 82 -15.95 -6.58 -6.49
N LYS A 83 -16.62 -7.67 -6.85
CA LYS A 83 -17.57 -8.42 -6.02
C LYS A 83 -17.44 -9.92 -6.24
N PRO A 84 -18.00 -10.75 -5.35
CA PRO A 84 -18.03 -12.21 -5.54
C PRO A 84 -18.56 -12.61 -6.91
N GLY A 85 -17.83 -13.50 -7.60
CA GLY A 85 -18.16 -14.00 -8.93
C GLY A 85 -17.50 -13.23 -10.08
N ASP A 86 -16.88 -12.08 -9.85
CA ASP A 86 -16.13 -11.37 -10.89
C ASP A 86 -14.86 -12.14 -11.25
N ILE A 87 -14.53 -12.20 -12.54
CA ILE A 87 -13.31 -12.80 -13.06
C ILE A 87 -12.29 -11.69 -13.30
N ALA A 88 -11.19 -11.69 -12.54
CA ALA A 88 -10.14 -10.68 -12.67
C ALA A 88 -9.24 -10.93 -13.89
N ALA A 89 -8.87 -12.19 -14.14
CA ALA A 89 -8.06 -12.59 -15.30
C ALA A 89 -8.30 -14.07 -15.65
N THR A 90 -7.86 -14.45 -16.85
CA THR A 90 -7.75 -15.83 -17.29
C THR A 90 -6.30 -16.17 -17.63
N ILE A 91 -5.92 -17.42 -17.37
CA ILE A 91 -4.59 -17.98 -17.67
C ILE A 91 -4.77 -19.26 -18.45
N SER A 92 -4.03 -19.46 -19.55
CA SER A 92 -4.05 -20.70 -20.32
C SER A 92 -2.66 -21.18 -20.72
N GLY A 93 -2.47 -22.47 -20.82
CA GLY A 93 -1.21 -23.13 -21.17
C GLY A 93 -0.92 -24.36 -20.33
N SER A 94 0.37 -24.62 -20.03
CA SER A 94 0.81 -25.76 -19.24
C SER A 94 0.14 -25.77 -17.86
N LEU A 95 -0.59 -26.83 -17.52
CA LEU A 95 -1.25 -26.95 -16.23
C LEU A 95 -0.24 -27.00 -15.07
N ILE A 96 0.89 -27.65 -15.28
CA ILE A 96 1.99 -27.67 -14.29
C ILE A 96 2.46 -26.25 -13.99
N SER A 97 2.67 -25.44 -15.03
CA SER A 97 3.15 -24.07 -14.88
C SER A 97 2.11 -23.16 -14.20
N ILE A 98 0.83 -23.35 -14.52
CA ILE A 98 -0.28 -22.61 -13.88
C ILE A 98 -0.31 -22.90 -12.38
N LEU A 99 -0.28 -24.18 -11.99
CA LEU A 99 -0.34 -24.60 -10.57
C LEU A 99 0.91 -24.15 -9.79
N LYS A 100 2.11 -24.18 -10.40
CA LYS A 100 3.34 -23.67 -9.77
C LYS A 100 3.30 -22.17 -9.50
N ALA A 101 2.66 -21.38 -10.35
CA ALA A 101 2.58 -19.93 -10.19
C ALA A 101 1.45 -19.47 -9.26
N GLU A 102 0.43 -20.31 -9.08
CA GLU A 102 -0.84 -20.00 -8.44
C GLU A 102 -0.67 -19.29 -7.09
N ARG A 103 0.02 -19.93 -6.15
CA ARG A 103 0.10 -19.44 -4.77
C ARG A 103 0.76 -18.09 -4.68
N VAL A 104 1.89 -17.90 -5.35
CA VAL A 104 2.63 -16.64 -5.35
C VAL A 104 1.80 -15.53 -6.01
N ALA A 105 1.17 -15.81 -7.15
CA ALA A 105 0.30 -14.86 -7.85
C ALA A 105 -0.87 -14.42 -6.97
N LEU A 106 -1.55 -15.38 -6.32
CA LEU A 106 -2.67 -15.10 -5.41
C LEU A 106 -2.21 -14.30 -4.17
N ASN A 107 -1.07 -14.64 -3.58
CA ASN A 107 -0.55 -13.93 -2.41
C ASN A 107 -0.33 -12.44 -2.69
N PHE A 108 0.28 -12.07 -3.82
CA PHE A 108 0.44 -10.68 -4.20
C PHE A 108 -0.89 -10.01 -4.53
N LEU A 109 -1.74 -10.65 -5.33
CA LEU A 109 -3.02 -10.07 -5.75
C LEU A 109 -3.97 -9.83 -4.58
N GLN A 110 -4.11 -10.82 -3.69
CA GLN A 110 -4.93 -10.73 -2.48
C GLN A 110 -4.44 -9.64 -1.53
N ARG A 111 -3.10 -9.57 -1.32
CA ARG A 111 -2.47 -8.55 -0.47
C ARG A 111 -2.69 -7.14 -1.00
N LEU A 112 -2.34 -6.89 -2.25
CA LEU A 112 -2.43 -5.56 -2.84
C LEU A 112 -3.89 -5.10 -2.96
N SER A 113 -4.79 -5.99 -3.33
CA SER A 113 -6.23 -5.71 -3.37
C SER A 113 -6.79 -5.45 -1.97
N GLY A 114 -6.31 -6.14 -0.94
CA GLY A 114 -6.69 -5.87 0.45
C GLY A 114 -6.28 -4.48 0.92
N ILE A 115 -5.05 -4.06 0.62
CA ILE A 115 -4.54 -2.71 0.91
C ILE A 115 -5.36 -1.65 0.17
N ALA A 116 -5.63 -1.85 -1.13
CA ALA A 116 -6.43 -0.94 -1.93
C ALA A 116 -7.87 -0.84 -1.42
N SER A 117 -8.48 -1.97 -1.06
CA SER A 117 -9.84 -2.04 -0.50
C SER A 117 -9.93 -1.30 0.84
N THR A 118 -9.00 -1.58 1.76
CA THR A 118 -8.92 -0.87 3.05
C THR A 118 -8.75 0.63 2.83
N THR A 119 -7.86 1.03 1.93
CA THR A 119 -7.64 2.46 1.62
C THR A 119 -8.91 3.11 1.07
N ALA A 120 -9.61 2.43 0.15
CA ALA A 120 -10.85 2.95 -0.43
C ALA A 120 -11.96 3.18 0.61
N LEU A 121 -12.03 2.37 1.67
CA LEU A 121 -12.96 2.59 2.78
C LEU A 121 -12.65 3.91 3.50
N TYR A 122 -11.38 4.16 3.87
CA TYR A 122 -10.99 5.41 4.53
C TYR A 122 -11.21 6.64 3.61
N VAL A 123 -10.91 6.51 2.33
CA VAL A 123 -11.15 7.58 1.35
C VAL A 123 -12.63 7.88 1.21
N ALA A 124 -13.50 6.88 1.21
CA ALA A 124 -14.95 7.04 1.15
C ALA A 124 -15.50 7.82 2.35
N GLU A 125 -15.00 7.51 3.57
CA GLU A 125 -15.41 8.19 4.81
C GLU A 125 -15.03 9.69 4.84
N THR A 126 -14.07 10.10 4.02
CA THR A 126 -13.57 11.49 3.97
C THR A 126 -13.95 12.23 2.68
N MET A 127 -14.81 11.63 1.85
CA MET A 127 -15.22 12.18 0.57
C MET A 127 -15.88 13.58 0.74
N GLY A 128 -15.43 14.54 -0.06
CA GLY A 128 -15.95 15.91 -0.05
C GLY A 128 -15.37 16.83 1.04
N LEU A 129 -14.51 16.32 1.95
CA LEU A 129 -13.95 17.12 3.06
C LEU A 129 -12.58 17.76 2.73
N GLY A 130 -12.03 17.51 1.52
CA GLY A 130 -10.78 18.14 1.06
C GLY A 130 -9.50 17.55 1.69
N VAL A 131 -9.61 16.66 2.67
CA VAL A 131 -8.49 15.99 3.32
C VAL A 131 -7.97 14.83 2.46
N LYS A 132 -6.68 14.52 2.56
CA LYS A 132 -6.06 13.38 1.87
C LYS A 132 -5.68 12.29 2.86
N ILE A 133 -6.12 11.07 2.58
CA ILE A 133 -5.70 9.87 3.32
C ILE A 133 -4.31 9.46 2.83
N MET A 134 -3.36 9.29 3.76
CA MET A 134 -1.99 8.93 3.45
C MET A 134 -1.57 7.63 4.13
N ASP A 135 -0.66 6.91 3.45
CA ASP A 135 0.08 5.80 4.06
C ASP A 135 1.21 6.31 4.99
N THR A 136 2.01 5.38 5.45
CA THR A 136 3.21 5.66 6.25
C THR A 136 4.41 4.83 5.77
N ARG A 137 5.50 4.83 6.54
CA ARG A 137 6.62 3.89 6.34
C ARG A 137 6.48 2.57 7.12
N LYS A 138 5.35 2.36 7.80
CA LYS A 138 5.02 1.09 8.49
C LYS A 138 4.55 0.06 7.46
N THR A 139 5.48 -0.42 6.63
CA THR A 139 5.25 -1.32 5.50
C THR A 139 6.01 -2.63 5.70
N THR A 140 5.60 -3.68 5.00
CA THR A 140 6.34 -4.94 4.96
C THR A 140 7.72 -4.73 4.35
N PRO A 141 8.80 -5.18 5.01
CA PRO A 141 10.14 -5.10 4.46
C PRO A 141 10.22 -5.70 3.03
N GLY A 142 10.83 -4.94 2.12
CA GLY A 142 10.96 -5.32 0.71
C GLY A 142 9.75 -5.04 -0.18
N LEU A 143 8.53 -4.83 0.38
CA LEU A 143 7.30 -4.65 -0.40
C LEU A 143 6.76 -3.21 -0.42
N ARG A 144 7.46 -2.23 0.18
CA ARG A 144 6.96 -0.86 0.35
C ARG A 144 6.45 -0.23 -0.94
N ARG A 145 7.15 -0.39 -2.05
CA ARG A 145 6.76 0.23 -3.33
C ARG A 145 5.45 -0.35 -3.85
N LEU A 146 5.25 -1.66 -3.74
CA LEU A 146 4.01 -2.34 -4.11
C LEU A 146 2.86 -1.95 -3.17
N GLU A 147 3.09 -1.89 -1.87
CA GLU A 147 2.08 -1.50 -0.90
C GLU A 147 1.63 -0.04 -1.08
N LYS A 148 2.59 0.88 -1.31
CA LYS A 148 2.28 2.28 -1.60
C LYS A 148 1.57 2.45 -2.96
N TYR A 149 1.91 1.64 -3.95
CA TYR A 149 1.13 1.55 -5.19
C TYR A 149 -0.32 1.16 -4.89
N ALA A 150 -0.55 0.11 -4.09
CA ALA A 150 -1.89 -0.34 -3.73
C ALA A 150 -2.70 0.73 -2.97
N VAL A 151 -2.07 1.50 -2.08
CA VAL A 151 -2.69 2.66 -1.43
C VAL A 151 -3.17 3.68 -2.46
N ARG A 152 -2.36 3.97 -3.46
CA ARG A 152 -2.75 4.89 -4.55
C ARG A 152 -3.89 4.34 -5.39
N VAL A 153 -3.88 3.04 -5.68
CA VAL A 153 -4.97 2.35 -6.39
C VAL A 153 -6.29 2.47 -5.62
N GLY A 154 -6.25 2.39 -4.29
CA GLY A 154 -7.40 2.61 -3.41
C GLY A 154 -7.83 4.08 -3.25
N GLY A 155 -7.19 5.03 -3.95
CA GLY A 155 -7.54 6.46 -3.91
C GLY A 155 -6.80 7.26 -2.84
N GLY A 156 -5.92 6.63 -2.06
CA GLY A 156 -5.08 7.31 -1.07
C GLY A 156 -3.92 8.11 -1.69
N THR A 157 -3.09 8.68 -0.86
CA THR A 157 -1.89 9.43 -1.22
C THR A 157 -0.68 8.84 -0.49
N ASN A 158 0.50 8.93 -1.08
CA ASN A 158 1.69 8.42 -0.42
C ASN A 158 2.38 9.50 0.42
N HIS A 159 2.72 9.16 1.65
CA HIS A 159 3.73 9.85 2.44
C HIS A 159 5.13 9.50 1.88
N ARG A 160 6.20 10.11 2.39
CA ARG A 160 7.59 9.83 1.94
C ARG A 160 7.87 8.32 1.84
N PHE A 161 8.61 7.93 0.79
CA PHE A 161 8.99 6.53 0.53
C PHE A 161 10.15 6.09 1.40
N HIS A 162 11.16 6.97 1.56
CA HIS A 162 12.38 6.68 2.31
C HIS A 162 12.83 7.91 3.13
N LEU A 163 13.88 7.75 3.89
CA LEU A 163 14.37 8.78 4.81
C LEU A 163 14.90 10.04 4.10
N GLY A 164 15.28 9.89 2.84
CA GLY A 164 15.84 10.98 2.03
C GLY A 164 14.81 11.90 1.37
N ASP A 165 13.51 11.56 1.36
CA ASP A 165 12.50 12.33 0.62
C ASP A 165 12.03 13.58 1.35
N ALA A 166 12.02 13.54 2.68
CA ALA A 166 11.61 14.67 3.53
C ALA A 166 12.25 14.54 4.92
N VAL A 167 12.50 15.65 5.55
CA VAL A 167 12.80 15.69 6.99
C VAL A 167 11.50 15.45 7.74
N LEU A 168 11.51 14.50 8.67
CA LEU A 168 10.43 14.29 9.65
C LEU A 168 11.08 14.25 11.03
N ILE A 169 10.90 15.33 11.78
CA ILE A 169 11.40 15.49 13.15
C ILE A 169 10.41 14.79 14.06
N LYS A 170 10.87 13.74 14.75
CA LYS A 170 10.07 12.92 15.66
C LYS A 170 10.43 13.15 17.10
N ASP A 171 9.58 12.63 18.01
CA ASP A 171 9.75 12.64 19.46
C ASP A 171 11.18 12.27 19.90
N ASN A 172 11.75 11.20 19.35
CA ASN A 172 13.11 10.76 19.66
C ASN A 172 14.19 11.77 19.21
N HIS A 173 14.01 12.45 18.08
CA HIS A 173 14.92 13.53 17.65
C HIS A 173 14.83 14.71 18.61
N ILE A 174 13.60 15.10 18.98
CA ILE A 174 13.34 16.21 19.90
C ILE A 174 13.94 15.91 21.28
N THR A 175 13.70 14.70 21.82
CA THR A 175 14.22 14.26 23.10
C THR A 175 15.76 14.29 23.14
N ALA A 176 16.41 13.72 22.10
CA ALA A 176 17.87 13.70 22.01
C ALA A 176 18.48 15.11 21.94
N LEU A 177 17.85 16.04 21.21
CA LEU A 177 18.37 17.39 21.03
C LEU A 177 18.02 18.31 22.20
N ARG A 178 16.90 18.12 22.87
CA ARG A 178 16.58 18.79 24.15
C ARG A 178 17.63 18.50 25.23
N ALA A 179 18.18 17.28 25.25
CA ALA A 179 19.28 16.94 26.17
C ALA A 179 20.57 17.75 25.90
N THR A 180 20.72 18.37 24.72
CA THR A 180 21.82 19.27 24.39
C THR A 180 21.48 20.76 24.60
N GLY A 181 20.30 21.07 25.16
CA GLY A 181 19.85 22.43 25.45
C GLY A 181 19.07 23.11 24.32
N LEU A 182 18.80 22.43 23.18
CA LEU A 182 18.00 22.99 22.09
C LEU A 182 16.50 22.89 22.41
N ASN A 183 15.76 23.97 22.13
CA ASN A 183 14.29 23.96 22.14
C ASN A 183 13.71 23.54 20.77
N LEU A 184 12.40 23.33 20.67
CA LEU A 184 11.76 22.88 19.44
C LEU A 184 11.95 23.85 18.25
N PRO A 185 11.78 25.17 18.41
CA PRO A 185 12.12 26.14 17.35
C PRO A 185 13.56 26.02 16.82
N ASP A 186 14.53 25.89 17.71
CA ASP A 186 15.95 25.75 17.33
C ASP A 186 16.19 24.47 16.52
N ILE A 187 15.52 23.38 16.89
CA ILE A 187 15.60 22.09 16.19
C ILE A 187 15.06 22.23 14.76
N ILE A 188 13.91 22.88 14.57
CA ILE A 188 13.29 23.09 13.25
C ILE A 188 14.18 23.98 12.38
N VAL A 189 14.66 25.11 12.91
CA VAL A 189 15.57 26.01 12.19
C VAL A 189 16.86 25.29 11.80
N LYS A 190 17.43 24.50 12.71
CA LYS A 190 18.62 23.68 12.43
C LYS A 190 18.36 22.66 11.33
N ALA A 191 17.22 21.96 11.37
CA ALA A 191 16.82 20.99 10.34
C ALA A 191 16.72 21.67 8.96
N ARG A 192 16.01 22.81 8.88
CA ARG A 192 15.84 23.56 7.64
C ARG A 192 17.18 24.05 7.07
N ARG A 193 18.07 24.55 7.92
CA ARG A 193 19.39 25.04 7.48
C ARG A 193 20.29 23.94 6.91
N ASN A 194 20.18 22.73 7.47
CA ASN A 194 21.06 21.61 7.14
C ASN A 194 20.44 20.63 6.12
N ALA A 195 19.13 20.70 5.86
CA ALA A 195 18.48 19.91 4.83
C ALA A 195 18.88 20.36 3.42
N PRO A 196 18.95 19.47 2.44
CA PRO A 196 19.12 19.85 1.04
C PRO A 196 18.03 20.84 0.59
N PRO A 197 18.35 21.76 -0.34
CA PRO A 197 17.37 22.70 -0.87
C PRO A 197 16.11 22.01 -1.42
N GLY A 198 14.93 22.55 -1.10
CA GLY A 198 13.65 22.03 -1.57
C GLY A 198 13.10 20.84 -0.79
N ILE A 199 13.81 20.33 0.21
CA ILE A 199 13.31 19.27 1.08
C ILE A 199 12.30 19.83 2.09
N THR A 200 11.13 19.21 2.14
CA THR A 200 10.07 19.51 3.12
C THR A 200 10.53 19.20 4.53
N VAL A 201 10.26 20.10 5.48
CA VAL A 201 10.50 19.91 6.91
C VAL A 201 9.17 19.74 7.61
N GLU A 202 8.94 18.52 8.06
CA GLU A 202 7.79 18.11 8.87
C GLU A 202 8.22 17.85 10.30
N VAL A 203 7.35 18.19 11.27
CA VAL A 203 7.58 17.96 12.70
C VAL A 203 6.37 17.36 13.37
N GLU A 204 6.60 16.31 14.15
CA GLU A 204 5.61 15.64 14.99
C GLU A 204 5.51 16.37 16.34
N VAL A 205 4.29 16.76 16.72
CA VAL A 205 3.98 17.47 17.95
C VAL A 205 2.79 16.82 18.67
N THR A 206 2.77 16.92 19.99
CA THR A 206 1.74 16.31 20.85
C THR A 206 0.90 17.32 21.62
N THR A 207 1.21 18.62 21.50
CA THR A 207 0.50 19.69 22.21
C THR A 207 0.28 20.90 21.31
N LEU A 208 -0.77 21.70 21.60
CA LEU A 208 -1.03 22.97 20.91
C LEU A 208 0.12 23.97 21.07
N ARG A 209 0.81 23.95 22.20
CA ARG A 209 1.98 24.79 22.43
C ARG A 209 3.10 24.45 21.44
N GLU A 210 3.43 23.18 21.30
CA GLU A 210 4.45 22.72 20.35
C GLU A 210 4.01 23.02 18.89
N ALA A 211 2.72 22.87 18.57
CA ALA A 211 2.18 23.24 17.26
C ALA A 211 2.39 24.75 16.98
N GLN A 212 2.17 25.62 17.95
CA GLN A 212 2.41 27.05 17.80
C GLN A 212 3.92 27.36 17.66
N GLU A 213 4.77 26.70 18.44
CA GLU A 213 6.23 26.82 18.35
C GLU A 213 6.71 26.39 16.94
N ALA A 214 6.20 25.25 16.42
CA ALA A 214 6.53 24.74 15.08
C ALA A 214 6.08 25.66 13.95
N LEU A 215 4.87 26.21 14.06
CA LEU A 215 4.34 27.20 13.14
C LEU A 215 5.22 28.44 13.06
N ASN A 216 5.62 28.98 14.21
CA ASN A 216 6.47 30.19 14.29
C ASN A 216 7.91 29.93 13.80
N ALA A 217 8.41 28.70 13.93
CA ALA A 217 9.72 28.28 13.47
C ALA A 217 9.76 27.96 11.96
N GLY A 218 8.61 27.99 11.27
CA GLY A 218 8.52 27.81 9.82
C GLY A 218 8.60 26.35 9.37
N ALA A 219 8.01 25.40 10.10
CA ALA A 219 7.76 24.06 9.60
C ALA A 219 6.87 24.11 8.34
N ASP A 220 7.07 23.19 7.38
CA ASP A 220 6.24 23.08 6.18
C ASP A 220 4.97 22.26 6.46
N ILE A 221 5.10 21.24 7.31
CA ILE A 221 4.02 20.38 7.77
C ILE A 221 4.16 20.20 9.28
N ILE A 222 3.04 20.27 10.00
CA ILE A 222 2.96 19.95 11.42
C ILE A 222 2.07 18.72 11.58
N MET A 223 2.66 17.62 12.05
CA MET A 223 1.93 16.39 12.36
C MET A 223 1.43 16.44 13.81
N LEU A 224 0.11 16.40 13.95
CA LEU A 224 -0.61 16.36 15.21
C LEU A 224 -0.72 14.91 15.67
N ASP A 225 0.23 14.45 16.51
CA ASP A 225 0.31 13.04 16.91
C ASP A 225 -0.55 12.76 18.16
N ASN A 226 -1.50 11.85 18.02
CA ASN A 226 -2.43 11.44 19.07
C ASN A 226 -3.19 12.59 19.78
N MET A 227 -3.41 13.71 19.11
CA MET A 227 -4.17 14.83 19.67
C MET A 227 -5.68 14.57 19.58
N SER A 228 -6.45 15.14 20.48
CA SER A 228 -7.91 15.06 20.48
C SER A 228 -8.53 15.88 19.32
N ILE A 229 -9.77 15.54 18.93
CA ILE A 229 -10.54 16.28 17.93
C ILE A 229 -10.63 17.77 18.28
N ALA A 230 -10.80 18.11 19.57
CA ALA A 230 -10.87 19.49 20.03
C ALA A 230 -9.55 20.23 19.82
N GLU A 231 -8.42 19.60 20.13
CA GLU A 231 -7.09 20.18 19.93
C GLU A 231 -6.76 20.29 18.43
N MET A 232 -7.10 19.30 17.62
CA MET A 232 -6.92 19.37 16.16
C MET A 232 -7.68 20.58 15.56
N LYS A 233 -8.93 20.81 15.98
CA LYS A 233 -9.71 22.00 15.55
C LYS A 233 -9.03 23.31 15.97
N GLN A 234 -8.49 23.38 17.18
CA GLN A 234 -7.76 24.55 17.63
C GLN A 234 -6.47 24.75 16.84
N ALA A 235 -5.75 23.68 16.53
CA ALA A 235 -4.54 23.75 15.69
C ALA A 235 -4.87 24.24 14.27
N VAL A 236 -5.98 23.80 13.66
CA VAL A 236 -6.43 24.28 12.35
C VAL A 236 -6.74 25.79 12.38
N VAL A 237 -7.47 26.25 13.37
CA VAL A 237 -7.75 27.70 13.55
C VAL A 237 -6.45 28.48 13.74
N MET A 238 -5.56 27.97 14.60
CA MET A 238 -4.26 28.60 14.89
C MET A 238 -3.35 28.66 13.66
N ALA A 239 -3.32 27.60 12.85
CA ALA A 239 -2.55 27.55 11.61
C ALA A 239 -3.05 28.56 10.57
N GLY A 240 -4.38 28.74 10.45
CA GLY A 240 -4.98 29.71 9.55
C GLY A 240 -4.54 29.56 8.09
N GLY A 241 -4.25 28.34 7.65
CA GLY A 241 -3.80 28.01 6.28
C GLY A 241 -2.33 28.36 5.98
N ARG A 242 -1.55 28.80 6.98
CA ARG A 242 -0.12 29.18 6.83
C ARG A 242 0.82 27.97 6.72
N VAL A 243 0.40 26.82 7.20
CA VAL A 243 1.14 25.55 7.23
C VAL A 243 0.19 24.42 6.96
N LYS A 244 0.68 23.30 6.43
CA LYS A 244 -0.12 22.08 6.29
C LYS A 244 -0.18 21.33 7.61
N LEU A 245 -1.35 20.79 7.94
CA LEU A 245 -1.58 20.00 9.13
C LEU A 245 -1.86 18.55 8.76
N GLU A 246 -1.18 17.65 9.42
CA GLU A 246 -1.37 16.21 9.32
C GLU A 246 -1.87 15.66 10.65
N ALA A 247 -2.94 14.89 10.66
CA ALA A 247 -3.37 14.11 11.82
C ALA A 247 -2.79 12.69 11.75
N SER A 248 -2.22 12.21 12.86
CA SER A 248 -1.64 10.87 12.99
C SER A 248 -1.92 10.29 14.37
N GLY A 249 -1.85 8.95 14.47
CA GLY A 249 -2.03 8.22 15.73
C GLY A 249 -3.49 7.87 16.02
N GLY A 250 -3.75 6.57 16.29
CA GLY A 250 -5.06 6.08 16.70
C GLY A 250 -6.22 6.25 15.70
N ILE A 251 -5.93 6.45 14.41
CA ILE A 251 -6.95 6.65 13.38
C ILE A 251 -7.56 5.31 12.95
N THR A 252 -8.88 5.21 13.02
CA THR A 252 -9.70 4.04 12.65
C THR A 252 -10.83 4.47 11.71
N LEU A 253 -11.52 3.51 11.10
CA LEU A 253 -12.72 3.81 10.28
C LEU A 253 -13.82 4.51 11.11
N ASP A 254 -13.92 4.20 12.40
CA ASP A 254 -14.94 4.78 13.29
C ASP A 254 -14.69 6.26 13.59
N ASN A 255 -13.43 6.73 13.56
CA ASN A 255 -13.10 8.11 13.93
C ASN A 255 -12.57 8.97 12.77
N VAL A 256 -12.17 8.41 11.65
CA VAL A 256 -11.53 9.14 10.55
C VAL A 256 -12.40 10.28 10.01
N HIS A 257 -13.73 10.08 9.93
CA HIS A 257 -14.67 11.11 9.50
C HIS A 257 -14.63 12.33 10.44
N GLN A 258 -14.64 12.10 11.76
CA GLN A 258 -14.55 13.17 12.75
C GLN A 258 -13.21 13.91 12.72
N VAL A 259 -12.11 13.16 12.47
CA VAL A 259 -10.79 13.75 12.27
C VAL A 259 -10.80 14.64 11.00
N ALA A 260 -11.36 14.14 9.90
CA ALA A 260 -11.45 14.91 8.65
C ALA A 260 -12.27 16.22 8.81
N LEU A 261 -13.34 16.19 9.63
CA LEU A 261 -14.17 17.37 9.96
C LEU A 261 -13.43 18.43 10.80
N THR A 262 -12.23 18.15 11.29
CA THR A 262 -11.39 19.16 11.98
C THR A 262 -10.81 20.19 11.01
N GLY A 263 -10.67 19.83 9.73
CA GLY A 263 -10.10 20.67 8.70
C GLY A 263 -8.58 20.50 8.51
N VAL A 264 -7.99 19.40 9.01
CA VAL A 264 -6.59 19.03 8.69
C VAL A 264 -6.44 18.72 7.20
N ASP A 265 -5.25 18.92 6.65
CA ASP A 265 -4.97 18.68 5.22
C ASP A 265 -4.72 17.22 4.91
N PHE A 266 -4.10 16.49 5.85
CA PHE A 266 -3.69 15.11 5.71
C PHE A 266 -4.10 14.27 6.92
N ILE A 267 -4.37 12.98 6.67
CA ILE A 267 -4.55 11.98 7.72
C ILE A 267 -3.67 10.78 7.35
N SER A 268 -2.61 10.52 8.13
CA SER A 268 -1.74 9.37 7.91
C SER A 268 -2.16 8.17 8.74
N ILE A 269 -2.28 7.02 8.08
CA ILE A 269 -2.85 5.80 8.65
C ILE A 269 -1.91 4.63 8.38
N GLY A 270 -1.22 4.17 9.42
CA GLY A 270 -0.33 3.02 9.32
C GLY A 270 -1.07 1.72 9.02
N ALA A 271 -2.31 1.59 9.52
CA ALA A 271 -3.14 0.39 9.36
C ALA A 271 -3.40 0.03 7.90
N LEU A 272 -3.34 0.98 6.96
CA LEU A 272 -3.49 0.71 5.52
C LEU A 272 -2.52 -0.36 5.03
N THR A 273 -1.29 -0.39 5.58
CA THR A 273 -0.23 -1.27 5.11
C THR A 273 0.23 -2.32 6.12
N HIS A 274 -0.09 -2.17 7.42
CA HIS A 274 0.32 -3.16 8.44
C HIS A 274 -0.85 -3.95 9.04
N SER A 275 -2.11 -3.53 8.83
CA SER A 275 -3.30 -4.19 9.42
C SER A 275 -4.47 -4.32 8.41
N TYR A 276 -4.18 -4.34 7.11
CA TYR A 276 -5.17 -4.62 6.08
C TYR A 276 -5.63 -6.08 6.17
N GLN A 277 -6.81 -6.37 5.67
CA GLN A 277 -7.29 -7.72 5.40
C GLN A 277 -7.06 -8.05 3.92
N ALA A 278 -6.44 -9.20 3.63
CA ALA A 278 -6.26 -9.66 2.26
C ALA A 278 -7.63 -9.91 1.60
N LEU A 279 -7.80 -9.51 0.33
CA LEU A 279 -9.03 -9.75 -0.41
C LEU A 279 -9.09 -11.20 -0.84
N ASP A 280 -10.22 -11.88 -0.61
CA ASP A 280 -10.36 -13.29 -1.00
C ASP A 280 -10.52 -13.44 -2.52
N ILE A 281 -9.52 -14.09 -3.14
CA ILE A 281 -9.46 -14.41 -4.57
C ILE A 281 -8.92 -15.82 -4.71
N SER A 282 -9.53 -16.63 -5.56
CA SER A 282 -9.08 -18.00 -5.87
C SER A 282 -8.66 -18.16 -7.33
N LEU A 283 -7.89 -19.22 -7.60
CA LEU A 283 -7.68 -19.72 -8.93
C LEU A 283 -8.57 -20.95 -9.15
N GLU A 284 -9.42 -20.90 -10.18
CA GLU A 284 -10.36 -21.97 -10.52
C GLU A 284 -10.02 -22.53 -11.90
N LEU A 285 -9.82 -23.85 -11.98
CA LEU A 285 -9.62 -24.52 -13.26
C LEU A 285 -10.95 -24.70 -14.01
N GLU A 286 -10.99 -24.42 -15.32
CA GLU A 286 -12.18 -24.59 -16.12
C GLU A 286 -12.42 -26.08 -16.41
N ALA A 287 -13.59 -26.61 -16.02
CA ALA A 287 -13.98 -28.02 -16.14
C ALA A 287 -13.98 -28.60 -17.59
N PRO A 288 -14.22 -27.87 -18.70
CA PRO A 288 -14.24 -28.43 -20.04
C PRO A 288 -12.90 -29.03 -20.52
N PHE A 289 -11.76 -28.51 -20.02
CA PHE A 289 -10.45 -29.06 -20.37
C PHE A 289 -10.16 -30.42 -19.75
N LEU A 290 -10.92 -30.81 -18.72
CA LEU A 290 -10.80 -32.12 -18.06
C LEU A 290 -11.59 -33.22 -18.80
N LYS A 291 -12.53 -32.87 -19.71
CA LYS A 291 -13.42 -33.84 -20.41
C LYS A 291 -12.77 -34.57 -21.59
N GLY A 292 -11.60 -34.13 -22.05
CA GLY A 292 -10.84 -34.76 -23.14
C GLY A 292 -9.84 -35.82 -22.70
N MET A 293 -9.62 -35.97 -21.41
CA MET A 293 -8.65 -36.91 -20.85
C MET A 293 -9.27 -38.29 -20.69
N LYS A 294 -8.95 -39.20 -21.59
CA LYS A 294 -9.07 -40.62 -21.29
C LYS A 294 -7.98 -40.99 -20.30
N LEU A 295 -8.39 -41.23 -19.06
CA LEU A 295 -7.53 -41.90 -18.07
C LEU A 295 -7.14 -43.26 -18.67
N SER A 296 -5.89 -43.42 -19.10
CA SER A 296 -5.30 -44.70 -19.52
C SER A 296 -4.86 -45.49 -18.32
#